data_8e5840e12a474fe6571659a73e57b4be
#
_entry.id   8e5840e12a474fe6571659a73e57b4be
#
_cell.length_a   1.000
_cell.length_b   1.000
_cell.length_c   1.000
_cell.angle_alpha   90.00
_cell.angle_beta   90.00
_cell.angle_gamma   90.00
#
_symmetry.space_group_name_H-M   'P 1'
#
loop_
_entity.id
_entity.type
_entity.pdbx_description
1 polymer ?
#
loop_
_entity_poly.entity_id
_entity_poly.type
_entity_poly.pdbx_seq_one_letter_code
_entity_poly.pdbx_strand_id
1 'polypeptide(L)'
;MLEHDSLPLDEVGAWAKDKHDRLRKYVDISRAARRKFVQGSGGATYIDLYCGAGRAVVRESGEIIDGSPLAAFKCAKEGGVPFSQFYIADIDLEKCDACAKRIASVGGHALTAVGAAEVTAARIVSQLNGHGLHFAFLDPYNLDDLPFSVLESFSSLKRIDLLIHVSAQDLQRNLDAYSISADGPLDRFAPGWRSIVDLKQSKRATRAAFIEYWISKMTALGLPPARHAELVSGTTKNQRLYWLIFVSRSDFAKSLWDKIRNVSGQGQLL
;
A
#
# COMPACT_ATOMS: atom_id res chain seq x y z
N MET A 1 16.68 -12.70 16.44
CA MET A 1 17.15 -11.72 15.44
C MET A 1 17.08 -12.38 14.08
N LEU A 2 16.62 -11.66 13.04
CA LEU A 2 16.69 -12.17 11.67
C LEU A 2 18.16 -12.18 11.24
N GLU A 3 18.62 -13.31 10.67
CA GLU A 3 19.99 -13.44 10.20
C GLU A 3 20.24 -12.56 8.97
N HIS A 4 21.46 -12.03 8.87
CA HIS A 4 21.94 -11.27 7.73
C HIS A 4 22.22 -12.25 6.58
N ASP A 5 21.43 -12.18 5.51
CA ASP A 5 21.46 -13.10 4.37
C ASP A 5 22.30 -12.59 3.18
N SER A 6 23.16 -11.61 3.40
CA SER A 6 24.01 -10.96 2.38
C SER A 6 23.27 -10.33 1.18
N LEU A 7 21.94 -10.37 1.16
CA LEU A 7 21.14 -9.68 0.15
C LEU A 7 20.94 -8.20 0.53
N PRO A 8 20.64 -7.30 -0.44
CA PRO A 8 20.33 -5.90 -0.17
C PRO A 8 19.27 -5.73 0.92
N LEU A 9 19.39 -4.67 1.71
CA LEU A 9 18.41 -4.26 2.72
C LEU A 9 17.93 -2.85 2.38
N ASP A 10 16.64 -2.62 2.53
CA ASP A 10 16.12 -1.25 2.55
C ASP A 10 16.41 -0.57 3.88
N GLU A 11 16.34 0.75 3.92
CA GLU A 11 16.43 1.52 5.15
C GLU A 11 15.10 2.22 5.41
N VAL A 12 14.51 1.98 6.59
CA VAL A 12 13.19 2.50 6.96
C VAL A 12 13.20 3.17 8.34
N GLY A 13 12.23 4.03 8.61
CA GLY A 13 11.99 4.55 9.94
C GLY A 13 11.19 3.59 10.81
N ALA A 14 11.20 3.80 12.13
CA ALA A 14 10.49 2.96 13.11
C ALA A 14 8.97 2.80 12.81
N TRP A 15 8.37 3.76 12.14
CA TRP A 15 6.97 3.76 11.72
C TRP A 15 6.60 2.63 10.75
N ALA A 16 7.59 2.05 10.04
CA ALA A 16 7.37 0.92 9.14
C ALA A 16 6.82 -0.31 9.87
N LYS A 17 7.22 -0.52 11.13
CA LYS A 17 6.72 -1.63 11.95
C LYS A 17 5.22 -1.56 12.16
N ASP A 18 4.68 -0.38 12.50
CA ASP A 18 3.25 -0.18 12.70
C ASP A 18 2.46 -0.43 11.41
N LYS A 19 2.97 0.05 10.28
CA LYS A 19 2.38 -0.18 8.97
C LYS A 19 2.33 -1.67 8.59
N HIS A 20 3.44 -2.39 8.78
CA HIS A 20 3.51 -3.82 8.51
C HIS A 20 2.66 -4.64 9.51
N ASP A 21 2.51 -4.18 10.74
CA ASP A 21 1.60 -4.81 11.71
C ASP A 21 0.13 -4.71 11.27
N ARG A 22 -0.30 -3.56 10.77
CA ARG A 22 -1.66 -3.38 10.20
C ARG A 22 -1.88 -4.22 8.96
N LEU A 23 -0.87 -4.33 8.08
CA LEU A 23 -0.90 -5.22 6.93
C LEU A 23 -1.11 -6.69 7.39
N ARG A 24 -0.29 -7.17 8.34
CA ARG A 24 -0.43 -8.53 8.89
C ARG A 24 -1.81 -8.77 9.49
N LYS A 25 -2.30 -7.83 10.30
CA LYS A 25 -3.64 -7.92 10.89
C LYS A 25 -4.73 -8.03 9.83
N TYR A 26 -4.62 -7.27 8.72
CA TYR A 26 -5.58 -7.39 7.64
C TYR A 26 -5.48 -8.74 6.91
N VAL A 27 -4.29 -9.20 6.61
CA VAL A 27 -4.05 -10.52 6.01
C VAL A 27 -4.62 -11.64 6.89
N ASP A 28 -4.46 -11.56 8.21
CA ASP A 28 -4.99 -12.55 9.14
C ASP A 28 -6.52 -12.49 9.26
N ILE A 29 -7.09 -11.32 9.56
CA ILE A 29 -8.54 -11.21 9.79
C ILE A 29 -9.37 -11.54 8.53
N SER A 30 -8.81 -11.30 7.34
CA SER A 30 -9.44 -11.61 6.04
C SER A 30 -9.32 -13.07 5.62
N ARG A 31 -8.62 -13.93 6.38
CA ARG A 31 -8.34 -15.33 6.02
C ARG A 31 -9.58 -16.16 5.73
N ALA A 32 -10.68 -15.93 6.46
CA ALA A 32 -11.92 -16.68 6.24
C ALA A 32 -12.57 -16.34 4.88
N ALA A 33 -12.55 -15.07 4.47
CA ALA A 33 -12.98 -14.66 3.14
C ALA A 33 -12.04 -15.24 2.08
N ARG A 34 -10.72 -15.10 2.26
CA ARG A 34 -9.72 -15.61 1.33
C ARG A 34 -9.83 -17.12 1.11
N ARG A 35 -10.11 -17.91 2.16
CA ARG A 35 -10.28 -19.37 2.06
C ARG A 35 -11.30 -19.77 1.03
N LYS A 36 -12.44 -19.08 0.95
CA LYS A 36 -13.51 -19.39 -0.01
C LYS A 36 -13.02 -19.27 -1.46
N PHE A 37 -12.13 -18.32 -1.74
CA PHE A 37 -11.58 -18.10 -3.08
C PHE A 37 -10.43 -19.06 -3.39
N VAL A 38 -9.56 -19.32 -2.41
CA VAL A 38 -8.46 -20.30 -2.56
C VAL A 38 -8.98 -21.70 -2.81
N GLN A 39 -10.10 -22.08 -2.19
CA GLN A 39 -10.76 -23.36 -2.41
C GLN A 39 -11.62 -23.40 -3.67
N GLY A 40 -11.98 -22.24 -4.24
CA GLY A 40 -12.73 -22.11 -5.47
C GLY A 40 -11.84 -21.89 -6.69
N SER A 41 -12.45 -21.78 -7.86
CA SER A 41 -11.75 -21.58 -9.13
C SER A 41 -11.18 -20.15 -9.32
N GLY A 42 -11.62 -19.19 -8.49
CA GLY A 42 -11.18 -17.78 -8.60
C GLY A 42 -9.78 -17.52 -8.07
N GLY A 43 -9.38 -18.26 -7.05
CA GLY A 43 -8.13 -18.01 -6.34
C GLY A 43 -8.12 -16.71 -5.54
N ALA A 44 -7.04 -16.49 -4.80
CA ALA A 44 -6.78 -15.25 -4.09
C ALA A 44 -5.35 -14.77 -4.38
N THR A 45 -5.20 -13.49 -4.68
CA THR A 45 -3.91 -12.91 -5.07
C THR A 45 -3.48 -11.81 -4.11
N TYR A 46 -2.22 -11.83 -3.71
CA TYR A 46 -1.53 -10.69 -3.09
C TYR A 46 -0.70 -9.95 -4.14
N ILE A 47 -0.67 -8.62 -4.04
CA ILE A 47 0.07 -7.76 -4.96
C ILE A 47 0.79 -6.68 -4.14
N ASP A 48 2.08 -6.51 -4.38
CA ASP A 48 2.88 -5.43 -3.81
C ASP A 48 3.71 -4.78 -4.93
N LEU A 49 3.39 -3.52 -5.26
CA LEU A 49 4.05 -2.81 -6.37
C LEU A 49 5.33 -2.09 -5.95
N TYR A 50 5.64 -2.08 -4.64
CA TYR A 50 6.79 -1.39 -4.05
C TYR A 50 7.46 -2.34 -3.06
N CYS A 51 7.80 -3.54 -3.53
CA CYS A 51 8.19 -4.64 -2.67
C CYS A 51 9.53 -4.43 -1.95
N GLY A 52 10.35 -3.48 -2.43
CA GLY A 52 11.69 -3.30 -1.92
C GLY A 52 12.52 -4.58 -1.95
N ALA A 53 13.51 -4.65 -1.10
CA ALA A 53 14.35 -5.83 -0.95
C ALA A 53 13.70 -6.98 -0.14
N GLY A 54 12.47 -6.79 0.38
CA GLY A 54 11.76 -7.78 1.21
C GLY A 54 12.19 -7.81 2.68
N ARG A 55 13.30 -7.14 3.04
CA ARG A 55 13.75 -6.85 4.41
C ARG A 55 14.29 -5.44 4.50
N ALA A 56 14.18 -4.85 5.67
CA ALA A 56 14.68 -3.51 5.91
C ALA A 56 15.38 -3.40 7.27
N VAL A 57 16.34 -2.47 7.37
CA VAL A 57 16.93 -2.06 8.64
C VAL A 57 16.21 -0.81 9.14
N VAL A 58 15.80 -0.82 10.40
CA VAL A 58 15.20 0.33 11.07
C VAL A 58 16.31 1.28 11.51
N ARG A 59 16.33 2.51 10.95
CA ARG A 59 17.39 3.51 11.20
C ARG A 59 17.64 3.78 12.67
N GLU A 60 16.58 3.87 13.46
CA GLU A 60 16.65 4.28 14.87
C GLU A 60 17.20 3.18 15.79
N SER A 61 17.04 1.91 15.42
CA SER A 61 17.40 0.76 16.27
C SER A 61 18.42 -0.18 15.68
N GLY A 62 18.69 -0.09 14.37
CA GLY A 62 19.51 -1.07 13.65
C GLY A 62 18.84 -2.46 13.51
N GLU A 63 17.59 -2.60 13.95
CA GLU A 63 16.86 -3.87 13.88
C GLU A 63 16.48 -4.20 12.43
N ILE A 64 16.72 -5.44 12.02
CA ILE A 64 16.25 -5.93 10.73
C ILE A 64 14.82 -6.44 10.89
N ILE A 65 13.93 -5.98 10.02
CA ILE A 65 12.52 -6.37 9.98
C ILE A 65 12.15 -6.95 8.62
N ASP A 66 11.13 -7.78 8.59
CA ASP A 66 10.53 -8.21 7.32
C ASP A 66 9.85 -7.01 6.63
N GLY A 67 10.09 -6.87 5.33
CA GLY A 67 9.33 -5.94 4.47
C GLY A 67 7.89 -6.42 4.25
N SER A 68 7.07 -5.57 3.63
CA SER A 68 5.65 -5.86 3.41
C SER A 68 5.36 -7.20 2.76
N PRO A 69 6.06 -7.63 1.66
CA PRO A 69 5.75 -8.91 1.04
C PRO A 69 6.05 -10.09 1.95
N LEU A 70 7.19 -10.07 2.64
CA LEU A 70 7.60 -11.16 3.51
C LEU A 70 6.67 -11.26 4.74
N ALA A 71 6.28 -10.13 5.30
CA ALA A 71 5.34 -10.05 6.41
C ALA A 71 3.95 -10.60 6.02
N ALA A 72 3.44 -10.22 4.84
CA ALA A 72 2.17 -10.71 4.32
C ALA A 72 2.22 -12.20 3.99
N PHE A 73 3.30 -12.67 3.35
CA PHE A 73 3.48 -14.08 2.98
C PHE A 73 3.51 -14.99 4.22
N LYS A 74 4.36 -14.66 5.20
CA LYS A 74 4.47 -15.43 6.43
C LYS A 74 3.15 -15.50 7.19
N CYS A 75 2.50 -14.35 7.36
CA CYS A 75 1.21 -14.25 8.03
C CYS A 75 0.12 -15.11 7.34
N ALA A 76 0.03 -15.08 6.01
CA ALA A 76 -0.94 -15.87 5.27
C ALA A 76 -0.66 -17.39 5.38
N LYS A 77 0.62 -17.79 5.37
CA LYS A 77 1.08 -19.16 5.53
C LYS A 77 0.79 -19.69 6.94
N GLU A 78 1.16 -18.93 7.96
CA GLU A 78 0.92 -19.25 9.38
C GLU A 78 -0.57 -19.35 9.70
N GLY A 79 -1.39 -18.48 9.08
CA GLY A 79 -2.86 -18.54 9.17
C GLY A 79 -3.50 -19.73 8.44
N GLY A 80 -2.71 -20.59 7.78
CA GLY A 80 -3.18 -21.78 7.08
C GLY A 80 -4.00 -21.50 5.81
N VAL A 81 -3.95 -20.28 5.29
CA VAL A 81 -4.65 -19.89 4.05
C VAL A 81 -3.73 -18.99 3.22
N PRO A 82 -2.67 -19.55 2.61
CA PRO A 82 -1.79 -18.79 1.73
C PRO A 82 -2.56 -18.25 0.52
N PHE A 83 -2.05 -17.20 -0.10
CA PHE A 83 -2.54 -16.71 -1.38
C PHE A 83 -2.23 -17.72 -2.50
N SER A 84 -3.13 -17.86 -3.48
CA SER A 84 -2.94 -18.72 -4.65
C SER A 84 -1.85 -18.17 -5.57
N GLN A 85 -1.73 -16.85 -5.65
CA GLN A 85 -0.73 -16.13 -6.42
C GLN A 85 -0.18 -14.98 -5.57
N PHE A 86 1.10 -14.70 -5.74
CA PHE A 86 1.81 -13.69 -4.96
C PHE A 86 2.68 -12.86 -5.90
N TYR A 87 2.22 -11.66 -6.27
CA TYR A 87 2.94 -10.75 -7.15
C TYR A 87 3.71 -9.73 -6.34
N ILE A 88 4.97 -9.53 -6.72
CA ILE A 88 5.81 -8.45 -6.21
C ILE A 88 6.40 -7.66 -7.37
N ALA A 89 6.48 -6.35 -7.19
CA ALA A 89 7.08 -5.47 -8.17
C ALA A 89 7.90 -4.36 -7.50
N ASP A 90 8.91 -3.91 -8.18
CA ASP A 90 9.70 -2.74 -7.84
C ASP A 90 10.30 -2.15 -9.12
N ILE A 91 10.69 -0.88 -9.07
CA ILE A 91 11.44 -0.28 -10.16
C ILE A 91 12.88 -0.80 -10.20
N ASP A 92 13.39 -1.23 -9.05
CA ASP A 92 14.74 -1.74 -8.85
C ASP A 92 14.77 -3.27 -8.97
N LEU A 93 15.42 -3.77 -10.02
CA LEU A 93 15.57 -5.21 -10.29
C LEU A 93 16.27 -5.94 -9.13
N GLU A 94 17.34 -5.37 -8.56
CA GLU A 94 18.14 -6.01 -7.53
C GLU A 94 17.31 -6.21 -6.26
N LYS A 95 16.51 -5.20 -5.89
CA LYS A 95 15.57 -5.28 -4.75
C LYS A 95 14.48 -6.32 -5.00
N CYS A 96 13.87 -6.30 -6.17
CA CYS A 96 12.83 -7.25 -6.53
C CYS A 96 13.35 -8.70 -6.47
N ASP A 97 14.55 -8.96 -6.99
CA ASP A 97 15.21 -10.27 -6.94
C ASP A 97 15.54 -10.70 -5.50
N ALA A 98 16.03 -9.78 -4.67
CA ALA A 98 16.30 -10.05 -3.26
C ALA A 98 15.02 -10.43 -2.50
N CYS A 99 13.93 -9.71 -2.75
CA CYS A 99 12.62 -9.99 -2.19
C CYS A 99 12.12 -11.39 -2.61
N ALA A 100 12.21 -11.73 -3.90
CA ALA A 100 11.81 -13.04 -4.40
C ALA A 100 12.61 -14.17 -3.78
N LYS A 101 13.93 -14.02 -3.64
CA LYS A 101 14.82 -15.00 -2.97
C LYS A 101 14.43 -15.20 -1.51
N ARG A 102 14.08 -14.14 -0.79
CA ARG A 102 13.63 -14.20 0.61
C ARG A 102 12.28 -14.90 0.74
N ILE A 103 11.34 -14.66 -0.18
CA ILE A 103 10.08 -15.40 -0.22
C ILE A 103 10.33 -16.89 -0.49
N ALA A 104 11.24 -17.20 -1.42
CA ALA A 104 11.62 -18.59 -1.72
C ALA A 104 12.28 -19.30 -0.51
N SER A 105 13.13 -18.59 0.24
CA SER A 105 13.80 -19.15 1.44
C SER A 105 12.84 -19.57 2.55
N VAL A 106 11.62 -19.00 2.56
CA VAL A 106 10.55 -19.38 3.50
C VAL A 106 9.50 -20.31 2.86
N GLY A 107 9.86 -20.90 1.71
CA GLY A 107 9.02 -21.89 1.00
C GLY A 107 7.87 -21.27 0.22
N GLY A 108 8.02 -20.03 -0.23
CA GLY A 108 7.09 -19.34 -1.10
C GLY A 108 7.54 -19.30 -2.55
N HIS A 109 6.64 -18.81 -3.41
CA HIS A 109 6.93 -18.46 -4.78
C HIS A 109 6.29 -17.12 -5.10
N ALA A 110 7.08 -16.16 -5.59
CA ALA A 110 6.61 -14.86 -6.01
C ALA A 110 6.74 -14.71 -7.54
N LEU A 111 5.71 -14.15 -8.15
CA LEU A 111 5.72 -13.70 -9.54
C LEU A 111 6.25 -12.26 -9.56
N THR A 112 7.38 -12.05 -10.23
CA THR A 112 8.10 -10.77 -10.22
C THR A 112 7.72 -9.88 -11.42
N ALA A 113 7.66 -8.58 -11.18
CA ALA A 113 7.50 -7.57 -12.21
C ALA A 113 8.43 -6.39 -11.93
N VAL A 114 9.29 -6.03 -12.88
CA VAL A 114 10.21 -4.89 -12.74
C VAL A 114 9.76 -3.74 -13.65
N GLY A 115 9.75 -2.53 -13.09
CA GLY A 115 9.37 -1.30 -13.80
C GLY A 115 8.53 -0.36 -12.95
N ALA A 116 8.17 0.78 -13.54
CA ALA A 116 7.31 1.77 -12.90
C ALA A 116 5.95 1.18 -12.50
N ALA A 117 5.38 1.67 -11.40
CA ALA A 117 4.19 1.10 -10.79
C ALA A 117 2.99 1.06 -11.75
N GLU A 118 2.78 2.10 -12.58
CA GLU A 118 1.70 2.14 -13.56
C GLU A 118 1.81 1.06 -14.64
N VAL A 119 3.04 0.74 -15.05
CA VAL A 119 3.31 -0.30 -16.05
C VAL A 119 3.12 -1.69 -15.44
N THR A 120 3.68 -1.89 -14.26
CA THR A 120 3.60 -3.19 -13.56
C THR A 120 2.18 -3.47 -13.08
N ALA A 121 1.42 -2.47 -12.61
CA ALA A 121 0.01 -2.60 -12.23
C ALA A 121 -0.84 -3.07 -13.43
N ALA A 122 -0.74 -2.38 -14.57
CA ALA A 122 -1.50 -2.74 -15.77
C ALA A 122 -1.16 -4.16 -16.24
N ARG A 123 0.13 -4.53 -16.26
CA ARG A 123 0.59 -5.87 -16.63
C ARG A 123 0.07 -6.95 -15.68
N ILE A 124 0.17 -6.74 -14.37
CA ILE A 124 -0.30 -7.70 -13.36
C ILE A 124 -1.81 -7.86 -13.49
N VAL A 125 -2.56 -6.75 -13.51
CA VAL A 125 -4.03 -6.78 -13.61
C VAL A 125 -4.51 -7.55 -14.83
N SER A 126 -3.84 -7.43 -15.98
CA SER A 126 -4.20 -8.18 -17.20
C SER A 126 -4.05 -9.71 -17.08
N GLN A 127 -3.29 -10.19 -16.09
CA GLN A 127 -3.04 -11.62 -15.85
C GLN A 127 -3.94 -12.20 -14.74
N LEU A 128 -4.68 -11.34 -14.02
CA LEU A 128 -5.48 -11.78 -12.88
C LEU A 128 -6.79 -12.43 -13.30
N ASN A 129 -7.22 -13.41 -12.51
CA ASN A 129 -8.54 -14.01 -12.70
C ASN A 129 -9.64 -13.02 -12.26
N GLY A 130 -10.48 -12.55 -13.18
CA GLY A 130 -11.57 -11.62 -12.89
C GLY A 130 -12.59 -12.11 -11.84
N HIS A 131 -12.60 -13.42 -11.53
CA HIS A 131 -13.42 -14.02 -10.47
C HIS A 131 -12.68 -14.18 -9.14
N GLY A 132 -11.38 -13.86 -9.08
CA GLY A 132 -10.54 -13.95 -7.90
C GLY A 132 -10.86 -12.90 -6.84
N LEU A 133 -10.26 -13.09 -5.66
CA LEU A 133 -10.15 -12.08 -4.61
C LEU A 133 -8.72 -11.53 -4.63
N HIS A 134 -8.59 -10.23 -4.80
CA HIS A 134 -7.29 -9.60 -4.90
C HIS A 134 -7.09 -8.63 -3.74
N PHE A 135 -5.87 -8.59 -3.22
CA PHE A 135 -5.45 -7.62 -2.22
C PHE A 135 -4.13 -6.99 -2.65
N ALA A 136 -4.10 -5.68 -2.83
CA ALA A 136 -2.89 -4.94 -3.14
C ALA A 136 -2.47 -4.02 -1.99
N PHE A 137 -1.18 -4.09 -1.64
CA PHE A 137 -0.52 -3.15 -0.75
C PHE A 137 0.28 -2.17 -1.60
N LEU A 138 -0.03 -0.87 -1.47
CA LEU A 138 0.60 0.19 -2.23
C LEU A 138 1.35 1.11 -1.28
N ASP A 139 2.68 0.99 -1.27
CA ASP A 139 3.57 1.69 -0.34
C ASP A 139 4.64 2.51 -1.08
N PRO A 140 4.22 3.51 -1.87
CA PRO A 140 5.14 4.34 -2.62
C PRO A 140 6.05 5.15 -1.69
N TYR A 141 7.27 5.45 -2.14
CA TYR A 141 8.21 6.28 -1.40
C TYR A 141 7.72 7.74 -1.29
N ASN A 142 7.10 8.25 -2.35
CA ASN A 142 6.56 9.61 -2.44
C ASN A 142 5.27 9.61 -3.28
N LEU A 143 4.63 10.79 -3.44
CA LEU A 143 3.40 10.91 -4.22
C LEU A 143 3.61 10.67 -5.72
N ASP A 144 4.80 11.01 -6.23
CA ASP A 144 5.14 10.86 -7.65
C ASP A 144 5.18 9.40 -8.09
N ASP A 145 5.54 8.51 -7.15
CA ASP A 145 5.62 7.06 -7.39
C ASP A 145 4.23 6.40 -7.41
N LEU A 146 3.15 7.12 -7.06
CA LEU A 146 1.77 6.61 -7.10
C LEU A 146 0.91 7.41 -8.10
N PRO A 147 1.14 7.30 -9.39
CA PRO A 147 0.27 7.94 -10.38
C PRO A 147 -1.13 7.34 -10.34
N PHE A 148 -2.14 8.17 -10.63
CA PHE A 148 -3.55 7.78 -10.55
C PHE A 148 -3.92 6.60 -11.45
N SER A 149 -3.19 6.40 -12.54
CA SER A 149 -3.32 5.27 -13.47
C SER A 149 -3.10 3.90 -12.82
N VAL A 150 -2.37 3.82 -11.70
CA VAL A 150 -2.29 2.60 -10.88
C VAL A 150 -3.67 2.24 -10.33
N LEU A 151 -4.40 3.22 -9.80
CA LEU A 151 -5.76 3.01 -9.27
C LEU A 151 -6.75 2.71 -10.40
N GLU A 152 -6.61 3.37 -11.54
CA GLU A 152 -7.40 3.08 -12.74
C GLU A 152 -7.25 1.62 -13.17
N SER A 153 -6.02 1.10 -13.17
CA SER A 153 -5.77 -0.31 -13.48
C SER A 153 -6.51 -1.24 -12.52
N PHE A 154 -6.38 -1.03 -11.21
CA PHE A 154 -7.06 -1.86 -10.21
C PHE A 154 -8.58 -1.70 -10.21
N SER A 155 -9.10 -0.56 -10.68
CA SER A 155 -10.54 -0.32 -10.72
C SER A 155 -11.30 -1.28 -11.65
N SER A 156 -10.62 -1.88 -12.61
CA SER A 156 -11.19 -2.90 -13.51
C SER A 156 -11.53 -4.21 -12.79
N LEU A 157 -10.92 -4.49 -11.65
CA LEU A 157 -11.13 -5.73 -10.89
C LEU A 157 -12.37 -5.65 -10.01
N LYS A 158 -13.25 -6.63 -10.14
CA LYS A 158 -14.52 -6.65 -9.38
C LYS A 158 -14.30 -6.81 -7.87
N ARG A 159 -13.29 -7.58 -7.46
CA ARG A 159 -13.01 -7.91 -6.05
C ARG A 159 -11.57 -7.57 -5.74
N ILE A 160 -11.33 -6.31 -5.46
CA ILE A 160 -10.04 -5.76 -5.08
C ILE A 160 -10.16 -5.02 -3.75
N ASP A 161 -9.28 -5.31 -2.83
CA ASP A 161 -9.02 -4.53 -1.63
C ASP A 161 -7.65 -3.87 -1.78
N LEU A 162 -7.57 -2.58 -1.48
CA LEU A 162 -6.32 -1.83 -1.52
C LEU A 162 -6.00 -1.31 -0.11
N LEU A 163 -4.75 -1.43 0.29
CA LEU A 163 -4.20 -0.72 1.44
C LEU A 163 -3.13 0.22 0.93
N ILE A 164 -3.39 1.52 1.01
CA ILE A 164 -2.60 2.56 0.35
C ILE A 164 -1.93 3.45 1.39
N HIS A 165 -0.62 3.54 1.32
CA HIS A 165 0.17 4.53 2.03
C HIS A 165 0.27 5.81 1.20
N VAL A 166 -0.07 6.96 1.81
CA VAL A 166 0.07 8.28 1.19
C VAL A 166 0.91 9.15 2.11
N SER A 167 2.09 9.56 1.66
CA SER A 167 3.03 10.32 2.48
C SER A 167 2.51 11.74 2.76
N ALA A 168 2.11 11.99 4.01
CA ALA A 168 1.73 13.34 4.46
C ALA A 168 2.95 14.26 4.55
N GLN A 169 4.13 13.69 4.86
CA GLN A 169 5.37 14.46 4.91
C GLN A 169 5.83 14.92 3.54
N ASP A 170 5.72 14.04 2.53
CA ASP A 170 6.07 14.39 1.16
C ASP A 170 5.20 15.55 0.66
N LEU A 171 3.86 15.41 0.78
CA LEU A 171 2.94 16.47 0.44
C LEU A 171 3.20 17.78 1.22
N GLN A 172 3.59 17.67 2.50
CA GLN A 172 3.89 18.85 3.31
C GLN A 172 5.18 19.57 2.88
N ARG A 173 6.21 18.82 2.54
CA ARG A 173 7.52 19.38 2.17
C ARG A 173 7.53 19.95 0.77
N ASN A 174 6.85 19.28 -0.14
CA ASN A 174 6.99 19.51 -1.58
C ASN A 174 5.76 20.18 -2.22
N LEU A 175 4.70 20.50 -1.46
CA LEU A 175 3.47 21.08 -2.01
C LEU A 175 3.74 22.28 -2.95
N ASP A 176 4.59 23.22 -2.53
CA ASP A 176 4.88 24.42 -3.32
C ASP A 176 5.63 24.05 -4.61
N ALA A 177 6.66 23.21 -4.53
CA ALA A 177 7.43 22.78 -5.71
C ALA A 177 6.56 21.96 -6.68
N TYR A 178 5.79 21.02 -6.16
CA TYR A 178 4.90 20.18 -6.97
C TYR A 178 3.75 20.98 -7.63
N SER A 179 3.29 22.06 -6.99
CA SER A 179 2.20 22.88 -7.54
C SER A 179 2.60 23.75 -8.71
N ILE A 180 3.89 24.09 -8.84
CA ILE A 180 4.42 24.94 -9.91
C ILE A 180 4.58 24.15 -11.22
N SER A 181 5.00 22.90 -11.13
CA SER A 181 5.28 22.07 -12.29
C SER A 181 3.99 21.62 -12.98
N ALA A 182 3.80 22.01 -14.24
CA ALA A 182 2.78 21.41 -15.08
C ALA A 182 3.14 19.95 -15.39
N ASP A 183 2.16 19.05 -15.38
CA ASP A 183 2.34 17.60 -15.54
C ASP A 183 3.28 16.99 -14.48
N GLY A 184 3.37 17.65 -13.32
CA GLY A 184 4.22 17.26 -12.20
C GLY A 184 3.60 16.17 -11.32
N PRO A 185 4.27 15.87 -10.18
CA PRO A 185 3.84 14.82 -9.26
C PRO A 185 2.38 14.92 -8.81
N LEU A 186 1.88 16.12 -8.51
CA LEU A 186 0.48 16.29 -8.11
C LEU A 186 -0.50 16.04 -9.25
N ASP A 187 -0.13 16.39 -10.49
CA ASP A 187 -0.99 16.17 -11.65
C ASP A 187 -1.08 14.67 -11.98
N ARG A 188 0.01 13.92 -11.79
CA ARG A 188 0.02 12.46 -11.95
C ARG A 188 -0.73 11.75 -10.83
N PHE A 189 -0.54 12.18 -9.57
CA PHE A 189 -1.21 11.61 -8.41
C PHE A 189 -2.72 11.89 -8.39
N ALA A 190 -3.14 13.12 -8.70
CA ALA A 190 -4.53 13.57 -8.65
C ALA A 190 -4.93 14.39 -9.89
N PRO A 191 -5.06 13.77 -11.08
CA PRO A 191 -5.34 14.49 -12.32
C PRO A 191 -6.55 15.40 -12.22
N GLY A 192 -6.39 16.67 -12.65
CA GLY A 192 -7.46 17.69 -12.62
C GLY A 192 -7.56 18.47 -11.31
N TRP A 193 -6.70 18.26 -10.34
CA TRP A 193 -6.72 18.93 -9.04
C TRP A 193 -6.68 20.46 -9.14
N ARG A 194 -5.99 21.01 -10.16
CA ARG A 194 -5.79 22.46 -10.33
C ARG A 194 -7.09 23.26 -10.52
N SER A 195 -8.14 22.62 -11.02
CA SER A 195 -9.45 23.24 -11.19
C SER A 195 -10.31 23.22 -9.92
N ILE A 196 -9.91 22.51 -8.90
CA ILE A 196 -10.71 22.26 -7.69
C ILE A 196 -10.02 22.76 -6.43
N VAL A 197 -8.70 22.59 -6.32
CA VAL A 197 -7.95 22.92 -5.11
C VAL A 197 -7.43 24.35 -5.18
N ASP A 198 -7.92 25.21 -4.27
CA ASP A 198 -7.46 26.58 -4.15
C ASP A 198 -6.12 26.65 -3.40
N LEU A 199 -5.08 27.14 -4.09
CA LEU A 199 -3.74 27.34 -3.52
C LEU A 199 -3.61 28.62 -2.66
N LYS A 200 -4.60 29.51 -2.69
CA LYS A 200 -4.61 30.75 -1.90
C LYS A 200 -4.96 30.52 -0.43
N GLN A 201 -5.47 29.32 -0.10
CA GLN A 201 -5.78 28.93 1.27
C GLN A 201 -4.50 28.68 2.10
N SER A 202 -4.69 28.48 3.41
CA SER A 202 -3.58 28.03 4.25
C SER A 202 -3.05 26.68 3.73
N LYS A 203 -1.74 26.44 3.84
CA LYS A 203 -1.12 25.16 3.41
C LYS A 203 -1.79 23.92 4.03
N ARG A 204 -2.36 24.06 5.23
CA ARG A 204 -3.12 22.98 5.90
C ARG A 204 -4.43 22.72 5.15
N ALA A 205 -5.18 23.76 4.81
CA ALA A 205 -6.45 23.64 4.11
C ALA A 205 -6.23 23.11 2.68
N THR A 206 -5.21 23.61 1.98
CA THR A 206 -4.84 23.13 0.64
C THR A 206 -4.52 21.64 0.63
N ARG A 207 -3.72 21.15 1.61
CA ARG A 207 -3.43 19.72 1.70
C ARG A 207 -4.67 18.88 2.00
N ALA A 208 -5.56 19.35 2.86
CA ALA A 208 -6.81 18.66 3.15
C ALA A 208 -7.68 18.57 1.89
N ALA A 209 -7.91 19.71 1.21
CA ALA A 209 -8.68 19.76 -0.03
C ALA A 209 -8.08 18.87 -1.14
N PHE A 210 -6.75 18.78 -1.22
CA PHE A 210 -6.08 17.93 -2.19
C PHE A 210 -6.34 16.44 -1.92
N ILE A 211 -6.23 15.99 -0.67
CA ILE A 211 -6.50 14.59 -0.31
C ILE A 211 -8.00 14.26 -0.46
N GLU A 212 -8.89 15.17 -0.09
CA GLU A 212 -10.35 15.02 -0.29
C GLU A 212 -10.69 14.88 -1.78
N TYR A 213 -10.07 15.71 -2.62
CA TYR A 213 -10.23 15.62 -4.07
C TYR A 213 -9.75 14.26 -4.59
N TRP A 214 -8.56 13.81 -4.20
CA TRP A 214 -8.02 12.52 -4.61
C TRP A 214 -8.93 11.35 -4.17
N ILE A 215 -9.46 11.39 -2.94
CA ILE A 215 -10.44 10.43 -2.43
C ILE A 215 -11.72 10.44 -3.27
N SER A 216 -12.21 11.63 -3.65
CA SER A 216 -13.40 11.75 -4.49
C SER A 216 -13.20 11.12 -5.86
N LYS A 217 -12.01 11.27 -6.45
CA LYS A 217 -11.66 10.61 -7.72
C LYS A 217 -11.62 9.08 -7.59
N MET A 218 -11.03 8.54 -6.53
CA MET A 218 -11.07 7.09 -6.28
C MET A 218 -12.51 6.57 -6.16
N THR A 219 -13.36 7.31 -5.44
CA THR A 219 -14.78 6.97 -5.28
C THR A 219 -15.49 6.97 -6.64
N ALA A 220 -15.20 7.94 -7.51
CA ALA A 220 -15.74 7.99 -8.87
C ALA A 220 -15.30 6.81 -9.75
N LEU A 221 -14.10 6.25 -9.51
CA LEU A 221 -13.64 5.00 -10.14
C LEU A 221 -14.36 3.74 -9.58
N GLY A 222 -15.25 3.90 -8.61
CA GLY A 222 -15.84 2.77 -7.90
C GLY A 222 -14.87 2.08 -6.94
N LEU A 223 -13.89 2.81 -6.43
CA LEU A 223 -12.95 2.40 -5.39
C LEU A 223 -13.19 3.22 -4.11
N PRO A 224 -14.33 3.02 -3.41
CA PRO A 224 -14.67 3.82 -2.25
C PRO A 224 -13.79 3.43 -1.05
N PRO A 225 -13.08 4.38 -0.43
CA PRO A 225 -12.34 4.12 0.79
C PRO A 225 -13.28 3.76 1.95
N ALA A 226 -12.73 3.07 2.96
CA ALA A 226 -13.37 2.96 4.25
C ALA A 226 -13.57 4.36 4.85
N ARG A 227 -14.58 4.51 5.73
CA ARG A 227 -15.06 5.83 6.21
C ARG A 227 -13.99 6.77 6.77
N HIS A 228 -12.83 6.22 7.15
CA HIS A 228 -11.75 7.00 7.74
C HIS A 228 -10.40 6.64 7.11
N ALA A 229 -9.79 7.63 6.48
CA ALA A 229 -8.34 7.59 6.24
C ALA A 229 -7.65 7.74 7.60
N GLU A 230 -6.77 6.80 7.94
CA GLU A 230 -6.05 6.87 9.21
C GLU A 230 -4.78 7.70 9.02
N LEU A 231 -4.72 8.84 9.73
CA LEU A 231 -3.51 9.65 9.77
C LEU A 231 -2.59 9.12 10.88
N VAL A 232 -1.46 8.57 10.48
CA VAL A 232 -0.44 8.07 11.42
C VAL A 232 0.53 9.21 11.75
N SER A 233 0.69 9.47 13.06
CA SER A 233 1.61 10.47 13.59
C SER A 233 2.80 9.80 14.26
N GLY A 234 3.99 10.42 14.13
CA GLY A 234 5.20 9.94 14.80
C GLY A 234 5.18 10.21 16.30
N THR A 235 5.86 9.38 17.06
CA THR A 235 5.91 9.43 18.52
C THR A 235 6.71 10.61 19.09
N THR A 236 7.65 11.14 18.34
CA THR A 236 8.65 12.10 18.86
C THR A 236 8.41 13.56 18.55
N LYS A 237 7.40 13.98 17.83
CA LYS A 237 7.11 15.42 17.55
C LYS A 237 5.68 15.66 17.04
N ASN A 238 4.74 14.79 17.28
CA ASN A 238 3.40 14.90 16.70
C ASN A 238 3.42 15.15 15.17
N GLN A 239 4.46 14.64 14.49
CA GLN A 239 4.63 14.78 13.06
C GLN A 239 3.67 13.84 12.35
N ARG A 240 2.81 14.40 11.51
CA ARG A 240 1.97 13.61 10.61
C ARG A 240 2.88 12.95 9.58
N LEU A 241 2.95 11.62 9.62
CA LEU A 241 3.85 10.86 8.75
C LEU A 241 3.18 10.49 7.44
N TYR A 242 2.01 9.86 7.53
CA TYR A 242 1.30 9.37 6.35
C TYR A 242 -0.18 9.13 6.65
N TRP A 243 -0.98 9.04 5.61
CA TRP A 243 -2.31 8.44 5.65
C TRP A 243 -2.21 6.98 5.24
N LEU A 244 -2.87 6.11 5.99
CA LEU A 244 -3.12 4.73 5.59
C LEU A 244 -4.59 4.61 5.21
N ILE A 245 -4.85 4.35 3.94
CA ILE A 245 -6.18 4.38 3.35
C ILE A 245 -6.55 2.98 2.89
N PHE A 246 -7.58 2.42 3.51
CA PHE A 246 -8.15 1.15 3.07
C PHE A 246 -9.29 1.39 2.10
N VAL A 247 -9.25 0.71 0.97
CA VAL A 247 -10.23 0.82 -0.13
C VAL A 247 -10.80 -0.54 -0.44
N SER A 248 -12.12 -0.65 -0.49
CA SER A 248 -12.81 -1.88 -0.89
C SER A 248 -14.23 -1.58 -1.36
N ARG A 249 -14.72 -2.37 -2.31
CA ARG A 249 -16.15 -2.39 -2.67
C ARG A 249 -16.99 -3.20 -1.69
N SER A 250 -16.36 -4.01 -0.86
CA SER A 250 -17.01 -4.88 0.13
C SER A 250 -17.18 -4.18 1.47
N ASP A 251 -18.41 -3.96 1.90
CA ASP A 251 -18.69 -3.44 3.25
C ASP A 251 -18.20 -4.39 4.34
N PHE A 252 -18.20 -5.70 4.05
CA PHE A 252 -17.61 -6.69 4.95
C PHE A 252 -16.10 -6.46 5.11
N ALA A 253 -15.34 -6.27 4.03
CA ALA A 253 -13.90 -5.99 4.12
C ALA A 253 -13.62 -4.68 4.88
N LYS A 254 -14.43 -3.63 4.65
CA LYS A 254 -14.35 -2.38 5.41
C LYS A 254 -14.62 -2.59 6.90
N SER A 255 -15.60 -3.42 7.26
CA SER A 255 -15.88 -3.74 8.66
C SER A 255 -14.74 -4.50 9.35
N LEU A 256 -14.00 -5.32 8.61
CA LEU A 256 -12.80 -5.99 9.12
C LEU A 256 -11.68 -4.96 9.37
N TRP A 257 -11.48 -4.03 8.45
CA TRP A 257 -10.51 -2.95 8.61
C TRP A 257 -10.81 -2.06 9.82
N ASP A 258 -12.06 -1.70 10.04
CA ASP A 258 -12.49 -0.89 11.19
C ASP A 258 -12.15 -1.57 12.54
N LYS A 259 -12.21 -2.91 12.60
CA LYS A 259 -11.80 -3.66 13.80
C LYS A 259 -10.30 -3.55 14.06
N ILE A 260 -9.48 -3.62 13.01
CA ILE A 260 -8.01 -3.51 13.12
C ILE A 260 -7.62 -2.15 13.65
N ARG A 261 -8.23 -1.10 13.13
CA ARG A 261 -7.97 0.28 13.50
C ARG A 261 -8.27 0.57 14.98
N ASN A 262 -9.37 0.04 15.51
CA ASN A 262 -9.81 0.30 16.89
C ASN A 262 -8.95 -0.41 17.95
N VAL A 263 -8.15 -1.42 17.56
CA VAL A 263 -7.26 -2.16 18.49
C VAL A 263 -5.91 -1.46 18.68
N SER A 264 -5.48 -0.63 17.74
CA SER A 264 -4.31 0.22 17.91
C SER A 264 -4.73 1.49 18.65
N GLY A 265 -4.53 1.55 19.95
CA GLY A 265 -4.95 2.64 20.85
C GLY A 265 -4.31 4.01 20.63
N GLN A 266 -4.17 4.45 19.38
CA GLN A 266 -3.80 5.81 19.01
C GLN A 266 -5.03 6.55 18.53
N GLY A 267 -5.34 7.60 19.27
CA GLY A 267 -6.57 8.37 19.26
C GLY A 267 -7.06 8.80 17.88
N GLN A 268 -8.37 8.76 17.78
CA GLN A 268 -9.17 9.54 16.86
C GLN A 268 -8.82 11.03 17.03
N LEU A 269 -8.47 11.67 15.93
CA LEU A 269 -8.61 13.11 15.78
C LEU A 269 -9.31 13.35 14.46
N LEU A 270 -10.51 13.88 14.61
CA LEU A 270 -11.35 14.51 13.62
C LEU A 270 -10.58 15.58 12.81
#